data_80f2536d471c1983bfcf03e52b59acd3
#
_entry.id   80f2536d471c1983bfcf03e52b59acd3
#
_cell.length_a   1.000
_cell.length_b   1.000
_cell.length_c   1.000
_cell.angle_alpha   90.00
_cell.angle_beta   90.00
_cell.angle_gamma   90.00
#
_symmetry.space_group_name_H-M   'P 1'
#
loop_
_entity.id
_entity.type
_entity.pdbx_description
1 polymer ?
#
loop_
_entity_poly.entity_id
_entity_poly.type
_entity_poly.pdbx_seq_one_letter_code
_entity_poly.pdbx_strand_id
1 'polypeptide(L)'
;LLCILADDGNIQIATEHSPYAQTSTVGVWIDAGSRAETDRTNGTAHFLEHLAFKGTQKRSQSQLELEIENMGGHLNAYTSRENTVYYAKSFNSDVPNTVDILADILQNSKLEPSAIERERDVILREQEEVDKQLEEVVFDHLHATAFQNQPLGRTILGPKENIQSISRDDLTSYIKTNYTADRMVLVGAGGVPHSQLVDLAEKYFSKLPAYNPDAQNNAAARGIESKPDFVGSEVRIRDDTLPTANIAIAVEGVSWKDDDYFTALVTQAIVGNWDRSMGNSPYLGSKLSTFIHDHKLANSFMSFSTSYSDTGLWGIYLVTDAVTRIDDLVHFTLREWSRLSYNVSEAETERAKQQLKASILLSLDGTTASAEDIGRQIITTGRRLSPEEVERVVGSVTAADVMSFAQRKLWDRDIAISAVGRIEGLLDYARIRNDMSRNLS
;
A
#
# COMPACT_ATOMS: atom_id res chain seq x y z
N LEU A 1 16.43 11.11 -16.41
CA LEU A 1 17.25 9.91 -16.53
C LEU A 1 17.30 9.23 -15.16
N LEU A 2 16.89 7.98 -15.08
CA LEU A 2 17.02 7.19 -13.84
C LEU A 2 18.45 6.65 -13.76
N CYS A 3 19.15 6.97 -12.66
CA CYS A 3 20.44 6.38 -12.31
C CYS A 3 20.25 5.54 -11.04
N ILE A 4 20.81 4.34 -11.01
CA ILE A 4 20.80 3.44 -9.85
C ILE A 4 22.23 3.04 -9.57
N LEU A 5 22.66 3.20 -8.32
CA LEU A 5 23.92 2.70 -7.81
C LEU A 5 23.63 1.71 -6.69
N ALA A 6 24.09 0.48 -6.84
CA ALA A 6 24.09 -0.53 -5.78
C ALA A 6 25.54 -0.97 -5.58
N ASP A 7 26.04 -0.88 -4.35
CA ASP A 7 27.36 -1.35 -3.97
C ASP A 7 27.24 -2.32 -2.80
N ASP A 8 28.01 -3.39 -2.81
CA ASP A 8 27.96 -4.43 -1.78
C ASP A 8 28.23 -3.84 -0.39
N GLY A 9 27.18 -3.77 0.42
CA GLY A 9 27.24 -3.26 1.79
C GLY A 9 26.87 -1.79 2.00
N ASN A 10 26.52 -1.05 0.95
CA ASN A 10 26.03 0.32 1.03
C ASN A 10 24.54 0.42 0.70
N ILE A 11 23.92 1.54 1.14
CA ILE A 11 22.54 1.86 0.78
C ILE A 11 22.42 2.02 -0.75
N GLN A 12 21.36 1.45 -1.32
CA GLN A 12 21.07 1.63 -2.74
C GLN A 12 20.61 3.07 -3.02
N ILE A 13 21.07 3.69 -4.12
CA ILE A 13 20.77 5.08 -4.45
C ILE A 13 20.11 5.13 -5.82
N ALA A 14 18.96 5.81 -5.91
CA ALA A 14 18.25 6.01 -7.15
C ALA A 14 17.86 7.46 -7.35
N THR A 15 18.02 7.98 -8.58
CA THR A 15 17.68 9.37 -8.91
C THR A 15 16.98 9.50 -10.25
N GLU A 16 15.99 10.39 -10.27
CA GLU A 16 15.43 10.93 -11.51
C GLU A 16 15.70 12.45 -11.56
N HIS A 17 16.76 12.82 -12.26
CA HIS A 17 17.18 14.21 -12.35
C HIS A 17 16.41 14.99 -13.42
N SER A 18 15.80 16.10 -13.02
CA SER A 18 15.17 17.10 -13.88
C SER A 18 15.91 18.44 -13.73
N PRO A 19 16.72 18.85 -14.71
CA PRO A 19 17.58 20.05 -14.57
C PRO A 19 16.79 21.36 -14.48
N TYR A 20 15.50 21.35 -14.82
CA TYR A 20 14.63 22.52 -14.77
C TYR A 20 13.82 22.61 -13.48
N ALA A 21 13.78 21.54 -12.68
CA ALA A 21 13.06 21.54 -11.42
C ALA A 21 13.78 22.40 -10.37
N GLN A 22 13.05 23.27 -9.69
CA GLN A 22 13.59 24.13 -8.63
C GLN A 22 13.58 23.45 -7.26
N THR A 23 12.83 22.36 -7.15
CA THR A 23 12.69 21.56 -5.92
C THR A 23 13.09 20.13 -6.15
N SER A 24 13.46 19.46 -5.07
CA SER A 24 13.70 18.02 -5.05
C SER A 24 12.93 17.37 -3.92
N THR A 25 12.46 16.16 -4.17
CA THR A 25 12.02 15.24 -3.11
C THR A 25 13.10 14.20 -2.91
N VAL A 26 13.56 14.09 -1.68
CA VAL A 26 14.55 13.09 -1.26
C VAL A 26 13.94 12.25 -0.14
N GLY A 27 14.12 10.94 -0.18
CA GLY A 27 13.56 10.06 0.84
C GLY A 27 14.30 8.73 0.93
N VAL A 28 14.02 8.01 2.01
CA VAL A 28 14.52 6.67 2.27
C VAL A 28 13.32 5.71 2.34
N TRP A 29 13.31 4.75 1.45
CA TRP A 29 12.35 3.63 1.42
C TRP A 29 12.99 2.44 2.11
N ILE A 30 12.31 1.90 3.10
CA ILE A 30 12.79 0.79 3.95
C ILE A 30 11.89 -0.42 3.73
N ASP A 31 12.49 -1.56 3.38
CA ASP A 31 11.81 -2.85 3.21
C ASP A 31 11.48 -3.46 4.59
N ALA A 32 10.66 -2.76 5.35
CA ALA A 32 10.17 -3.19 6.65
C ALA A 32 8.90 -2.40 7.01
N GLY A 33 7.88 -3.13 7.42
CA GLY A 33 6.61 -2.59 7.89
C GLY A 33 6.02 -3.49 8.97
N SER A 34 4.69 -3.51 9.13
CA SER A 34 4.05 -4.34 10.15
C SER A 34 4.22 -5.85 9.91
N ARG A 35 4.47 -6.28 8.67
CA ARG A 35 4.77 -7.67 8.34
C ARG A 35 6.07 -8.17 8.98
N ALA A 36 7.04 -7.29 9.23
CA ALA A 36 8.31 -7.62 9.88
C ALA A 36 8.25 -7.65 11.41
N GLU A 37 7.08 -7.45 12.00
CA GLU A 37 6.85 -7.48 13.43
C GLU A 37 6.45 -8.88 13.94
N THR A 38 6.37 -9.02 15.24
CA THR A 38 5.78 -10.21 15.89
C THR A 38 4.40 -9.86 16.42
N ASP A 39 3.61 -10.85 16.82
CA ASP A 39 2.29 -10.61 17.40
C ASP A 39 2.35 -9.73 18.66
N ARG A 40 3.41 -9.87 19.47
CA ARG A 40 3.64 -9.06 20.67
C ARG A 40 4.08 -7.63 20.35
N THR A 41 4.78 -7.43 19.25
CA THR A 41 5.39 -6.14 18.88
C THR A 41 4.68 -5.46 17.71
N ASN A 42 3.54 -5.98 17.28
CA ASN A 42 2.74 -5.37 16.21
C ASN A 42 2.31 -3.95 16.59
N GLY A 43 2.63 -3.00 15.74
CA GLY A 43 2.50 -1.55 15.95
C GLY A 43 3.83 -0.82 16.14
N THR A 44 4.97 -1.55 16.24
CA THR A 44 6.30 -0.95 16.47
C THR A 44 6.75 -0.08 15.29
N ALA A 45 6.53 -0.49 14.05
CA ALA A 45 6.92 0.28 12.87
C ALA A 45 6.21 1.63 12.81
N HIS A 46 4.90 1.63 13.02
CA HIS A 46 4.09 2.85 13.10
C HIS A 46 4.48 3.72 14.32
N PHE A 47 4.76 3.11 15.45
CA PHE A 47 5.25 3.86 16.63
C PHE A 47 6.58 4.57 16.33
N LEU A 48 7.51 3.93 15.61
CA LEU A 48 8.77 4.53 15.17
C LEU A 48 8.56 5.70 14.21
N GLU A 49 7.57 5.62 13.34
CA GLU A 49 7.19 6.74 12.46
C GLU A 49 6.83 7.98 13.30
N HIS A 50 6.00 7.84 14.32
CA HIS A 50 5.65 8.93 15.25
C HIS A 50 6.86 9.50 16.01
N LEU A 51 7.81 8.65 16.38
CA LEU A 51 8.99 9.05 17.13
C LEU A 51 10.10 9.65 16.27
N ALA A 52 10.07 9.48 14.94
CA ALA A 52 11.13 9.91 14.03
C ALA A 52 11.45 11.42 14.16
N PHE A 53 10.43 12.23 14.42
CA PHE A 53 10.55 13.69 14.50
C PHE A 53 10.61 14.24 15.94
N LYS A 54 10.79 13.39 16.95
CA LYS A 54 10.77 13.76 18.38
C LYS A 54 12.15 14.00 18.97
N GLY A 55 13.16 14.10 18.16
CA GLY A 55 14.53 14.45 18.50
C GLY A 55 15.54 13.35 18.30
N THR A 56 16.76 13.79 17.97
CA THR A 56 17.94 12.95 17.73
C THR A 56 19.06 13.32 18.69
N GLN A 57 20.19 12.62 18.60
CA GLN A 57 21.38 12.97 19.36
C GLN A 57 21.92 14.36 18.98
N LYS A 58 21.70 14.81 17.73
CA LYS A 58 22.19 16.07 17.19
C LYS A 58 21.17 17.21 17.33
N ARG A 59 19.87 16.90 17.28
CA ARG A 59 18.78 17.88 17.22
C ARG A 59 17.70 17.60 18.27
N SER A 60 17.26 18.63 19.01
CA SER A 60 16.00 18.52 19.74
C SER A 60 14.81 18.53 18.76
N GLN A 61 13.63 18.15 19.21
CA GLN A 61 12.39 18.24 18.43
C GLN A 61 12.19 19.65 17.87
N SER A 62 12.31 20.69 18.72
CA SER A 62 12.12 22.08 18.31
C SER A 62 13.17 22.56 17.30
N GLN A 63 14.41 22.08 17.41
CA GLN A 63 15.47 22.39 16.44
C GLN A 63 15.17 21.74 15.09
N LEU A 64 14.71 20.49 15.08
CA LEU A 64 14.32 19.78 13.87
C LEU A 64 13.18 20.49 13.14
N GLU A 65 12.12 20.84 13.87
CA GLU A 65 10.97 21.57 13.32
C GLU A 65 11.40 22.92 12.75
N LEU A 66 12.23 23.68 13.47
CA LEU A 66 12.73 24.98 13.03
C LEU A 66 13.64 24.88 11.79
N GLU A 67 14.51 23.87 11.70
CA GLU A 67 15.35 23.65 10.52
C GLU A 67 14.47 23.37 9.27
N ILE A 68 13.44 22.56 9.40
CA ILE A 68 12.50 22.23 8.32
C ILE A 68 11.69 23.44 7.90
N GLU A 69 11.15 24.21 8.85
CA GLU A 69 10.42 25.45 8.59
C GLU A 69 11.29 26.49 7.88
N ASN A 70 12.54 26.67 8.32
CA ASN A 70 13.48 27.63 7.71
C ASN A 70 13.86 27.26 6.28
N MET A 71 13.87 25.96 5.91
CA MET A 71 14.07 25.50 4.54
C MET A 71 12.81 25.66 3.67
N GLY A 72 11.66 26.01 4.25
CA GLY A 72 10.38 25.92 3.55
C GLY A 72 10.06 24.51 3.07
N GLY A 73 10.66 23.52 3.73
CA GLY A 73 10.53 22.10 3.37
C GLY A 73 9.34 21.43 4.04
N HIS A 74 8.98 20.28 3.52
CA HIS A 74 7.97 19.39 4.11
C HIS A 74 8.59 18.03 4.36
N LEU A 75 8.62 17.62 5.63
CA LEU A 75 9.09 16.31 6.06
C LEU A 75 7.86 15.44 6.39
N ASN A 76 7.79 14.26 5.80
CA ASN A 76 6.70 13.31 5.95
C ASN A 76 7.24 11.89 6.15
N ALA A 77 6.40 11.04 6.69
CA ALA A 77 6.62 9.61 6.78
C ALA A 77 5.31 8.85 6.64
N TYR A 78 5.40 7.59 6.28
CA TYR A 78 4.28 6.66 6.37
C TYR A 78 4.78 5.22 6.57
N THR A 79 3.93 4.41 7.17
CA THR A 79 4.16 2.98 7.38
C THR A 79 3.09 2.18 6.67
N SER A 80 3.51 1.13 5.97
CA SER A 80 2.62 0.14 5.36
C SER A 80 2.88 -1.25 5.95
N ARG A 81 2.24 -2.27 5.39
CA ARG A 81 2.50 -3.66 5.81
C ARG A 81 3.92 -4.12 5.48
N GLU A 82 4.49 -3.69 4.37
CA GLU A 82 5.83 -4.13 3.93
C GLU A 82 6.90 -3.03 3.96
N ASN A 83 6.52 -1.76 3.94
CA ASN A 83 7.46 -0.65 3.81
C ASN A 83 7.23 0.43 4.86
N THR A 84 8.32 1.10 5.26
CA THR A 84 8.31 2.36 5.97
C THR A 84 9.10 3.39 5.17
N VAL A 85 8.57 4.59 5.02
CA VAL A 85 9.15 5.62 4.17
C VAL A 85 9.26 6.93 4.94
N TYR A 86 10.43 7.56 4.82
CA TYR A 86 10.70 8.90 5.31
C TYR A 86 11.19 9.75 4.16
N TYR A 87 10.51 10.86 3.87
CA TYR A 87 10.89 11.72 2.75
C TYR A 87 10.66 13.20 3.05
N ALA A 88 11.40 14.04 2.36
CA ALA A 88 11.23 15.48 2.44
C ALA A 88 11.30 16.13 1.05
N LYS A 89 10.51 17.17 0.87
CA LYS A 89 10.55 18.03 -0.29
C LYS A 89 11.14 19.38 0.11
N SER A 90 12.16 19.85 -0.61
CA SER A 90 12.85 21.12 -0.35
C SER A 90 13.30 21.78 -1.64
N PHE A 91 13.82 23.02 -1.56
CA PHE A 91 14.57 23.61 -2.65
C PHE A 91 15.87 22.84 -2.89
N ASN A 92 16.37 22.89 -4.13
CA ASN A 92 17.61 22.18 -4.49
C ASN A 92 18.83 22.60 -3.65
N SER A 93 18.88 23.87 -3.22
CA SER A 93 19.92 24.39 -2.31
C SER A 93 19.95 23.69 -0.95
N ASP A 94 18.81 23.20 -0.50
CA ASP A 94 18.63 22.62 0.84
C ASP A 94 18.70 21.09 0.87
N VAL A 95 18.88 20.45 -0.30
CA VAL A 95 19.04 19.00 -0.39
C VAL A 95 20.11 18.44 0.55
N PRO A 96 21.32 19.06 0.71
CA PRO A 96 22.31 18.57 1.66
C PRO A 96 21.80 18.53 3.10
N ASN A 97 21.09 19.56 3.55
CA ASN A 97 20.45 19.59 4.87
C ASN A 97 19.34 18.56 5.00
N THR A 98 18.54 18.40 3.96
CA THR A 98 17.46 17.40 3.90
C THR A 98 18.00 15.99 4.09
N VAL A 99 19.09 15.63 3.41
CA VAL A 99 19.73 14.32 3.54
C VAL A 99 20.36 14.15 4.94
N ASP A 100 20.99 15.20 5.50
CA ASP A 100 21.51 15.16 6.87
C ASP A 100 20.40 14.93 7.92
N ILE A 101 19.26 15.56 7.75
CA ILE A 101 18.08 15.35 8.63
C ILE A 101 17.57 13.92 8.51
N LEU A 102 17.35 13.41 7.28
CA LEU A 102 16.88 12.04 7.07
C LEU A 102 17.84 11.01 7.67
N ALA A 103 19.13 11.17 7.45
CA ALA A 103 20.13 10.28 8.01
C ALA A 103 20.16 10.33 9.56
N ASP A 104 19.99 11.51 10.13
CA ASP A 104 20.00 11.71 11.57
C ASP A 104 18.78 11.10 12.27
N ILE A 105 17.56 11.29 11.72
CA ILE A 105 16.35 10.68 12.29
C ILE A 105 16.36 9.16 12.20
N LEU A 106 16.96 8.57 11.16
CA LEU A 106 17.02 7.12 10.96
C LEU A 106 18.08 6.44 11.84
N GLN A 107 19.23 7.09 12.04
CA GLN A 107 20.40 6.48 12.68
C GLN A 107 20.58 6.92 14.15
N ASN A 108 20.08 8.10 14.54
CA ASN A 108 20.42 8.74 15.80
C ASN A 108 19.20 9.17 16.63
N SER A 109 18.02 8.59 16.39
CA SER A 109 16.83 8.88 17.20
C SER A 109 17.08 8.58 18.67
N LYS A 110 16.72 9.50 19.56
CA LYS A 110 16.94 9.33 21.00
C LYS A 110 16.01 8.31 21.64
N LEU A 111 14.82 8.15 21.10
CA LEU A 111 13.75 7.32 21.68
C LEU A 111 13.60 7.59 23.19
N GLU A 112 13.44 8.87 23.55
CA GLU A 112 13.33 9.27 24.95
C GLU A 112 12.07 8.69 25.59
N PRO A 113 12.14 8.12 26.82
CA PRO A 113 10.97 7.54 27.48
C PRO A 113 9.78 8.50 27.58
N SER A 114 10.04 9.78 27.82
CA SER A 114 8.99 10.80 27.89
C SER A 114 8.32 11.07 26.54
N ALA A 115 9.05 10.96 25.43
CA ALA A 115 8.49 11.07 24.09
C ALA A 115 7.66 9.82 23.75
N ILE A 116 8.15 8.63 24.11
CA ILE A 116 7.42 7.37 23.91
C ILE A 116 6.06 7.42 24.61
N GLU A 117 6.02 7.86 25.88
CA GLU A 117 4.74 7.93 26.62
C GLU A 117 3.77 8.97 26.02
N ARG A 118 4.26 10.12 25.57
CA ARG A 118 3.40 11.12 24.92
C ARG A 118 2.85 10.60 23.58
N GLU A 119 3.68 9.97 22.75
CA GLU A 119 3.25 9.46 21.47
C GLU A 119 2.33 8.24 21.59
N ARG A 120 2.47 7.45 22.65
CA ARG A 120 1.53 6.36 22.97
C ARG A 120 0.09 6.86 23.05
N ASP A 121 -0.13 7.98 23.78
CA ASP A 121 -1.45 8.60 23.89
C ASP A 121 -1.93 9.18 22.56
N VAL A 122 -1.02 9.68 21.72
CA VAL A 122 -1.35 10.19 20.37
C VAL A 122 -1.80 9.03 19.48
N ILE A 123 -1.05 7.93 19.45
CA ILE A 123 -1.36 6.75 18.63
C ILE A 123 -2.68 6.10 19.06
N LEU A 124 -2.95 6.02 20.36
CA LEU A 124 -4.23 5.49 20.86
C LEU A 124 -5.42 6.34 20.41
N ARG A 125 -5.27 7.67 20.39
CA ARG A 125 -6.32 8.57 19.85
C ARG A 125 -6.45 8.45 18.34
N GLU A 126 -5.35 8.30 17.62
CA GLU A 126 -5.39 8.05 16.19
C GLU A 126 -6.14 6.75 15.87
N GLN A 127 -5.89 5.68 16.63
CA GLN A 127 -6.61 4.42 16.48
C GLN A 127 -8.12 4.63 16.67
N GLU A 128 -8.55 5.41 17.67
CA GLU A 128 -9.96 5.74 17.89
C GLU A 128 -10.57 6.52 16.69
N GLU A 129 -9.79 7.32 15.98
CA GLU A 129 -10.24 8.03 14.78
C GLU A 129 -10.26 7.10 13.54
N VAL A 130 -9.26 6.22 13.39
CA VAL A 130 -9.22 5.22 12.31
C VAL A 130 -10.39 4.23 12.45
N ASP A 131 -10.73 3.82 13.67
CA ASP A 131 -11.88 2.93 13.95
C ASP A 131 -13.23 3.52 13.47
N LYS A 132 -13.30 4.82 13.22
CA LYS A 132 -14.49 5.49 12.65
C LYS A 132 -14.47 5.51 11.11
N GLN A 133 -13.34 5.23 10.50
CA GLN A 133 -13.18 5.18 9.05
C GLN A 133 -13.51 3.78 8.53
N LEU A 134 -14.76 3.58 8.13
CA LEU A 134 -15.28 2.25 7.80
C LEU A 134 -14.49 1.54 6.70
N GLU A 135 -13.96 2.26 5.73
CA GLU A 135 -13.11 1.70 4.68
C GLU A 135 -11.85 1.07 5.27
N GLU A 136 -11.10 1.81 6.12
CA GLU A 136 -9.88 1.31 6.77
C GLU A 136 -10.18 0.09 7.64
N VAL A 137 -11.24 0.15 8.44
CA VAL A 137 -11.68 -0.97 9.29
C VAL A 137 -11.99 -2.21 8.46
N VAL A 138 -12.72 -2.05 7.36
CA VAL A 138 -13.08 -3.16 6.47
C VAL A 138 -11.84 -3.77 5.82
N PHE A 139 -10.89 -2.95 5.36
CA PHE A 139 -9.65 -3.45 4.75
C PHE A 139 -8.72 -4.12 5.76
N ASP A 140 -8.62 -3.62 6.99
CA ASP A 140 -7.85 -4.28 8.04
C ASP A 140 -8.45 -5.65 8.40
N HIS A 141 -9.76 -5.75 8.55
CA HIS A 141 -10.43 -7.02 8.76
C HIS A 141 -10.30 -7.97 7.55
N LEU A 142 -10.32 -7.43 6.33
CA LEU A 142 -10.10 -8.22 5.12
C LEU A 142 -8.71 -8.88 5.13
N HIS A 143 -7.66 -8.13 5.46
CA HIS A 143 -6.31 -8.69 5.56
C HIS A 143 -6.20 -9.72 6.69
N ALA A 144 -6.75 -9.39 7.87
CA ALA A 144 -6.73 -10.29 9.02
C ALA A 144 -7.44 -11.63 8.73
N THR A 145 -8.54 -11.61 7.95
CA THR A 145 -9.27 -12.83 7.60
C THR A 145 -8.64 -13.57 6.42
N ALA A 146 -8.16 -12.86 5.40
CA ALA A 146 -7.51 -13.45 4.22
C ALA A 146 -6.16 -14.13 4.56
N PHE A 147 -5.43 -13.60 5.55
CA PHE A 147 -4.11 -14.07 5.97
C PHE A 147 -4.09 -14.38 7.47
N GLN A 148 -5.00 -15.25 7.90
CA GLN A 148 -5.20 -15.59 9.32
C GLN A 148 -3.93 -16.11 9.98
N ASN A 149 -3.60 -15.53 11.14
CA ASN A 149 -2.44 -15.91 11.96
C ASN A 149 -1.09 -15.81 11.21
N GLN A 150 -1.01 -14.99 10.19
CA GLN A 150 0.18 -14.79 9.38
C GLN A 150 0.61 -13.30 9.45
N PRO A 151 1.90 -13.02 9.25
CA PRO A 151 2.44 -11.65 9.37
C PRO A 151 1.71 -10.61 8.53
N LEU A 152 1.30 -10.96 7.31
CA LEU A 152 0.59 -10.05 6.40
C LEU A 152 -0.82 -9.68 6.87
N GLY A 153 -1.44 -10.48 7.72
CA GLY A 153 -2.75 -10.22 8.31
C GLY A 153 -2.73 -9.21 9.47
N ARG A 154 -1.54 -8.81 9.96
CA ARG A 154 -1.41 -7.83 11.04
C ARG A 154 -1.82 -6.43 10.59
N THR A 155 -2.41 -5.66 11.50
CA THR A 155 -2.71 -4.25 11.26
C THR A 155 -1.43 -3.41 11.26
N ILE A 156 -1.48 -2.22 10.69
CA ILE A 156 -0.32 -1.32 10.66
C ILE A 156 -0.16 -0.64 12.03
N LEU A 157 -1.26 -0.16 12.62
CA LEU A 157 -1.22 0.53 13.90
C LEU A 157 -0.95 -0.41 15.09
N GLY A 158 -1.24 -1.70 14.93
CA GLY A 158 -1.18 -2.67 16.01
C GLY A 158 -2.41 -2.66 16.92
N PRO A 159 -2.62 -3.72 17.70
CA PRO A 159 -3.70 -3.77 18.68
C PRO A 159 -3.41 -2.85 19.88
N LYS A 160 -4.46 -2.33 20.50
CA LYS A 160 -4.39 -1.39 21.62
C LYS A 160 -3.48 -1.87 22.76
N GLU A 161 -3.56 -3.15 23.07
CA GLU A 161 -2.74 -3.79 24.12
C GLU A 161 -1.24 -3.70 23.83
N ASN A 162 -0.87 -3.86 22.55
CA ASN A 162 0.53 -3.71 22.13
C ASN A 162 0.98 -2.25 22.20
N ILE A 163 0.17 -1.32 21.70
CA ILE A 163 0.47 0.11 21.77
C ILE A 163 0.73 0.54 23.22
N GLN A 164 -0.04 0.00 24.16
CA GLN A 164 0.14 0.26 25.60
C GLN A 164 1.41 -0.36 26.19
N SER A 165 1.94 -1.44 25.62
CA SER A 165 3.05 -2.23 26.18
C SER A 165 4.37 -2.14 25.42
N ILE A 166 4.39 -1.67 24.17
CA ILE A 166 5.62 -1.49 23.39
C ILE A 166 6.63 -0.66 24.19
N SER A 167 7.82 -1.22 24.35
CA SER A 167 8.90 -0.62 25.13
C SER A 167 9.97 0.00 24.21
N ARG A 168 10.86 0.80 24.81
CA ARG A 168 12.04 1.33 24.14
C ARG A 168 12.93 0.23 23.58
N ASP A 169 13.01 -0.92 24.26
CA ASP A 169 13.81 -2.06 23.81
C ASP A 169 13.21 -2.72 22.57
N ASP A 170 11.87 -2.81 22.48
CA ASP A 170 11.18 -3.30 21.28
C ASP A 170 11.45 -2.39 20.08
N LEU A 171 11.34 -1.07 20.25
CA LEU A 171 11.65 -0.07 19.21
C LEU A 171 13.11 -0.18 18.74
N THR A 172 14.05 -0.27 19.71
CA THR A 172 15.47 -0.38 19.40
C THR A 172 15.80 -1.69 18.68
N SER A 173 15.17 -2.79 19.11
CA SER A 173 15.32 -4.10 18.48
C SER A 173 14.83 -4.11 17.03
N TYR A 174 13.67 -3.49 16.79
CA TYR A 174 13.12 -3.34 15.44
C TYR A 174 14.06 -2.55 14.51
N ILE A 175 14.60 -1.42 14.98
CA ILE A 175 15.58 -0.62 14.21
C ILE A 175 16.82 -1.47 13.89
N LYS A 176 17.41 -2.14 14.88
CA LYS A 176 18.61 -2.97 14.69
C LYS A 176 18.40 -4.10 13.68
N THR A 177 17.19 -4.65 13.64
CA THR A 177 16.86 -5.75 12.75
C THR A 177 16.57 -5.29 11.34
N ASN A 178 15.90 -4.16 11.18
CA ASN A 178 15.25 -3.80 9.93
C ASN A 178 15.86 -2.56 9.24
N TYR A 179 16.55 -1.67 9.99
CA TYR A 179 17.11 -0.44 9.42
C TYR A 179 18.57 -0.66 9.04
N THR A 180 18.79 -1.44 7.98
CA THR A 180 20.10 -1.80 7.44
C THR A 180 20.20 -1.42 5.97
N ALA A 181 21.43 -1.22 5.48
CA ALA A 181 21.67 -0.71 4.13
C ALA A 181 21.10 -1.61 3.03
N ASP A 182 21.15 -2.94 3.23
CA ASP A 182 20.60 -3.94 2.29
C ASP A 182 19.08 -3.89 2.15
N ARG A 183 18.40 -3.18 3.06
CA ARG A 183 16.94 -3.03 3.10
C ARG A 183 16.47 -1.60 2.82
N MET A 184 17.37 -0.72 2.41
CA MET A 184 17.07 0.70 2.21
C MET A 184 17.45 1.18 0.81
N VAL A 185 16.62 2.07 0.29
CA VAL A 185 16.88 2.80 -0.95
C VAL A 185 16.77 4.29 -0.66
N LEU A 186 17.83 5.03 -0.93
CA LEU A 186 17.84 6.50 -0.94
C LEU A 186 17.42 6.98 -2.33
N VAL A 187 16.33 7.71 -2.39
CA VAL A 187 15.76 8.21 -3.65
C VAL A 187 15.82 9.71 -3.71
N GLY A 188 16.18 10.25 -4.87
CA GLY A 188 16.06 11.66 -5.18
C GLY A 188 15.35 11.89 -6.51
N ALA A 189 14.31 12.73 -6.50
CA ALA A 189 13.60 13.14 -7.71
C ALA A 189 13.50 14.67 -7.78
N GLY A 190 13.75 15.24 -8.94
CA GLY A 190 13.72 16.68 -9.18
C GLY A 190 15.08 17.24 -9.57
N GLY A 191 15.45 18.41 -9.04
CA GLY A 191 16.66 19.11 -9.45
C GLY A 191 17.98 18.55 -8.88
N VAL A 192 17.93 17.53 -8.00
CA VAL A 192 19.12 16.93 -7.41
C VAL A 192 19.88 16.05 -8.42
N PRO A 193 21.17 16.32 -8.73
CA PRO A 193 21.99 15.45 -9.56
C PRO A 193 22.33 14.14 -8.84
N HIS A 194 22.46 13.04 -9.58
CA HIS A 194 22.82 11.74 -9.02
C HIS A 194 24.14 11.76 -8.24
N SER A 195 25.19 12.36 -8.81
CA SER A 195 26.50 12.46 -8.15
C SER A 195 26.42 13.17 -6.80
N GLN A 196 25.64 14.24 -6.70
CA GLN A 196 25.43 14.95 -5.43
C GLN A 196 24.76 14.04 -4.39
N LEU A 197 23.76 13.26 -4.80
CA LEU A 197 23.07 12.35 -3.87
C LEU A 197 23.99 11.21 -3.42
N VAL A 198 24.86 10.71 -4.31
CA VAL A 198 25.89 9.71 -3.97
C VAL A 198 26.87 10.27 -2.93
N ASP A 199 27.43 11.46 -3.16
CA ASP A 199 28.36 12.11 -2.22
C ASP A 199 27.72 12.32 -0.84
N LEU A 200 26.43 12.71 -0.81
CA LEU A 200 25.67 12.88 0.43
C LEU A 200 25.37 11.55 1.13
N ALA A 201 25.09 10.50 0.36
CA ALA A 201 24.88 9.16 0.91
C ALA A 201 26.18 8.62 1.55
N GLU A 202 27.30 8.73 0.88
CA GLU A 202 28.61 8.36 1.43
C GLU A 202 28.93 9.13 2.72
N LYS A 203 28.62 10.43 2.74
CA LYS A 203 28.86 11.28 3.90
C LYS A 203 28.01 10.93 5.11
N TYR A 204 26.72 10.65 4.90
CA TYR A 204 25.74 10.59 6.00
C TYR A 204 25.25 9.16 6.31
N PHE A 205 25.34 8.21 5.37
CA PHE A 205 24.88 6.82 5.56
C PHE A 205 26.01 5.80 5.65
N SER A 206 27.28 6.21 5.53
CA SER A 206 28.45 5.30 5.60
C SER A 206 28.56 4.51 6.90
N LYS A 207 27.88 4.94 7.98
CA LYS A 207 27.86 4.25 9.28
C LYS A 207 26.66 3.33 9.44
N LEU A 208 25.76 3.32 8.47
CA LEU A 208 24.61 2.43 8.50
C LEU A 208 25.10 0.98 8.43
N PRO A 209 24.61 0.07 9.31
CA PRO A 209 24.96 -1.34 9.21
C PRO A 209 24.63 -1.91 7.84
N ALA A 210 25.57 -2.57 7.19
CA ALA A 210 25.37 -3.14 5.86
C ALA A 210 24.21 -4.14 5.85
N TYR A 211 24.18 -5.02 6.85
CA TYR A 211 23.14 -6.00 7.08
C TYR A 211 23.13 -6.44 8.55
N ASN A 212 22.05 -7.11 8.97
CA ASN A 212 22.01 -7.79 10.27
C ASN A 212 22.19 -9.30 10.05
N PRO A 213 23.31 -9.91 10.52
CA PRO A 213 23.58 -11.35 10.34
C PRO A 213 22.48 -12.24 10.94
N ASP A 214 21.94 -11.84 12.08
CA ASP A 214 20.89 -12.61 12.77
C ASP A 214 19.57 -12.55 11.98
N ALA A 215 19.26 -11.43 11.34
CA ALA A 215 18.08 -11.26 10.50
C ALA A 215 18.23 -11.97 9.14
N GLN A 216 19.44 -12.05 8.57
CA GLN A 216 19.67 -12.78 7.31
C GLN A 216 19.43 -14.28 7.45
N ASN A 217 19.75 -14.84 8.60
CA ASN A 217 19.58 -16.28 8.90
C ASN A 217 18.20 -16.60 9.49
N ASN A 218 17.39 -15.59 9.79
CA ASN A 218 16.07 -15.75 10.39
C ASN A 218 15.01 -15.10 9.49
N ALA A 219 14.40 -15.89 8.62
CA ALA A 219 13.35 -15.45 7.72
C ALA A 219 12.16 -14.82 8.48
N ALA A 220 11.87 -15.29 9.71
CA ALA A 220 10.86 -14.73 10.60
C ALA A 220 11.14 -13.25 10.93
N ALA A 221 12.40 -12.91 11.20
CA ALA A 221 12.79 -11.52 11.49
C ALA A 221 12.62 -10.57 10.29
N ARG A 222 12.53 -11.14 9.07
CA ARG A 222 12.27 -10.39 7.82
C ARG A 222 10.79 -10.37 7.42
N GLY A 223 9.92 -11.09 8.13
CA GLY A 223 8.52 -11.28 7.75
C GLY A 223 8.33 -12.14 6.49
N ILE A 224 9.37 -12.88 6.06
CA ILE A 224 9.41 -13.66 4.80
C ILE A 224 9.68 -15.13 5.12
N GLU A 225 8.99 -15.73 6.08
CA GLU A 225 9.18 -17.16 6.38
C GLU A 225 8.67 -18.06 5.26
N SER A 226 7.55 -17.67 4.66
CA SER A 226 6.93 -18.36 3.52
C SER A 226 5.96 -17.41 2.85
N LYS A 227 5.62 -17.68 1.59
CA LYS A 227 4.48 -17.02 0.95
C LYS A 227 3.26 -17.23 1.84
N PRO A 228 2.50 -16.16 2.17
CA PRO A 228 1.29 -16.30 2.96
C PRO A 228 0.25 -17.15 2.24
N ASP A 229 -0.40 -18.03 2.99
CA ASP A 229 -1.52 -18.80 2.49
C ASP A 229 -2.78 -17.93 2.54
N PHE A 230 -3.43 -17.77 1.39
CA PHE A 230 -4.75 -17.13 1.32
C PHE A 230 -5.81 -18.07 1.87
N VAL A 231 -6.61 -17.57 2.81
CA VAL A 231 -7.68 -18.34 3.46
C VAL A 231 -9.05 -17.80 3.02
N GLY A 232 -9.85 -18.68 2.43
CA GLY A 232 -11.26 -18.39 2.16
C GLY A 232 -12.05 -18.35 3.47
N SER A 233 -12.49 -17.15 3.86
CA SER A 233 -13.11 -16.92 5.17
C SER A 233 -13.89 -15.60 5.21
N GLU A 234 -14.55 -15.32 6.32
CA GLU A 234 -15.28 -14.06 6.48
C GLU A 234 -15.20 -13.49 7.89
N VAL A 235 -15.25 -12.14 7.96
CA VAL A 235 -15.51 -11.36 9.18
C VAL A 235 -16.77 -10.53 8.97
N ARG A 236 -17.72 -10.61 9.88
CA ARG A 236 -18.98 -9.86 9.87
C ARG A 236 -19.15 -9.11 11.17
N ILE A 237 -19.24 -7.78 11.09
CA ILE A 237 -19.52 -6.91 12.22
C ILE A 237 -20.82 -6.17 11.93
N ARG A 238 -21.90 -6.67 12.51
CA ARG A 238 -23.22 -6.03 12.39
C ARG A 238 -23.31 -4.84 13.33
N ASP A 239 -23.60 -3.70 12.77
CA ASP A 239 -23.92 -2.46 13.49
C ASP A 239 -25.07 -1.75 12.78
N ASP A 240 -26.27 -1.90 13.31
CA ASP A 240 -27.49 -1.32 12.74
C ASP A 240 -27.61 0.19 13.01
N THR A 241 -26.68 0.77 13.78
CA THR A 241 -26.62 2.22 14.01
C THR A 241 -25.94 2.96 12.85
N LEU A 242 -25.14 2.25 12.06
CA LEU A 242 -24.48 2.81 10.88
C LEU A 242 -25.48 3.00 9.72
N PRO A 243 -25.29 4.02 8.88
CA PRO A 243 -26.22 4.31 7.78
C PRO A 243 -26.11 3.32 6.61
N THR A 244 -24.99 2.64 6.47
CA THR A 244 -24.66 1.81 5.31
C THR A 244 -24.10 0.45 5.71
N ALA A 245 -24.16 -0.50 4.76
CA ALA A 245 -23.33 -1.68 4.76
C ALA A 245 -22.05 -1.39 3.96
N ASN A 246 -20.90 -1.82 4.49
CA ASN A 246 -19.57 -1.66 3.92
C ASN A 246 -18.96 -3.05 3.78
N ILE A 247 -18.72 -3.50 2.56
CA ILE A 247 -18.40 -4.90 2.25
C ILE A 247 -17.22 -4.94 1.30
N ALA A 248 -16.13 -5.59 1.71
CA ALA A 248 -15.03 -5.95 0.83
C ALA A 248 -15.05 -7.45 0.54
N ILE A 249 -14.89 -7.80 -0.73
CA ILE A 249 -14.75 -9.18 -1.20
C ILE A 249 -13.48 -9.26 -2.03
N ALA A 250 -12.62 -10.23 -1.71
CA ALA A 250 -11.37 -10.42 -2.43
C ALA A 250 -11.05 -11.89 -2.68
N VAL A 251 -10.29 -12.14 -3.73
CA VAL A 251 -9.55 -13.38 -3.99
C VAL A 251 -8.06 -13.15 -3.75
N GLU A 252 -7.26 -14.21 -3.73
CA GLU A 252 -5.81 -14.06 -3.80
C GLU A 252 -5.43 -13.37 -5.12
N GLY A 253 -4.77 -12.24 -5.01
CA GLY A 253 -4.30 -11.44 -6.14
C GLY A 253 -2.93 -11.88 -6.65
N VAL A 254 -2.14 -10.91 -7.05
CA VAL A 254 -0.80 -11.08 -7.63
C VAL A 254 0.25 -10.31 -6.85
N SER A 255 1.49 -10.80 -6.85
CA SER A 255 2.63 -10.07 -6.29
C SER A 255 3.11 -8.97 -7.25
N TRP A 256 3.97 -8.07 -6.76
CA TRP A 256 4.63 -7.04 -7.58
C TRP A 256 5.47 -7.62 -8.74
N LYS A 257 5.95 -8.86 -8.61
CA LYS A 257 6.82 -9.55 -9.57
C LYS A 257 6.10 -10.55 -10.45
N ASP A 258 4.80 -10.70 -10.28
CA ASP A 258 3.99 -11.64 -11.05
C ASP A 258 3.87 -11.18 -12.50
N ASP A 259 3.99 -12.11 -13.44
CA ASP A 259 3.82 -11.83 -14.87
C ASP A 259 2.41 -11.29 -15.18
N ASP A 260 1.41 -11.66 -14.39
CA ASP A 260 0.03 -11.19 -14.50
C ASP A 260 -0.21 -9.82 -13.83
N TYR A 261 0.79 -9.13 -13.28
CA TYR A 261 0.61 -7.89 -12.53
C TYR A 261 -0.18 -6.84 -13.33
N PHE A 262 0.25 -6.52 -14.55
CA PHE A 262 -0.46 -5.55 -15.39
C PHE A 262 -1.80 -6.07 -15.92
N THR A 263 -1.92 -7.37 -16.15
CA THR A 263 -3.20 -8.00 -16.52
C THR A 263 -4.22 -7.87 -15.38
N ALA A 264 -3.80 -8.03 -14.13
CA ALA A 264 -4.64 -7.82 -12.95
C ALA A 264 -5.12 -6.36 -12.85
N LEU A 265 -4.25 -5.38 -13.12
CA LEU A 265 -4.61 -3.96 -13.13
C LEU A 265 -5.57 -3.61 -14.29
N VAL A 266 -5.36 -4.16 -15.48
CA VAL A 266 -6.30 -4.00 -16.60
C VAL A 266 -7.66 -4.62 -16.26
N THR A 267 -7.66 -5.81 -15.66
CA THR A 267 -8.90 -6.49 -15.22
C THR A 267 -9.64 -5.66 -14.16
N GLN A 268 -8.91 -5.07 -13.22
CA GLN A 268 -9.47 -4.12 -12.25
C GLN A 268 -10.10 -2.90 -12.94
N ALA A 269 -9.42 -2.32 -13.94
CA ALA A 269 -9.93 -1.17 -14.70
C ALA A 269 -11.17 -1.52 -15.56
N ILE A 270 -11.33 -2.77 -15.99
CA ILE A 270 -12.56 -3.24 -16.68
C ILE A 270 -13.74 -3.23 -15.71
N VAL A 271 -13.56 -3.73 -14.48
CA VAL A 271 -14.59 -3.67 -13.42
C VAL A 271 -14.86 -2.22 -13.02
N GLY A 272 -13.79 -1.45 -12.83
CA GLY A 272 -13.82 -0.01 -12.60
C GLY A 272 -14.26 0.39 -11.20
N ASN A 273 -14.61 1.66 -11.08
CA ASN A 273 -15.10 2.30 -9.87
C ASN A 273 -16.33 3.12 -10.20
N TRP A 274 -17.20 3.33 -9.23
CA TRP A 274 -18.38 4.17 -9.41
C TRP A 274 -18.83 4.77 -8.07
N ASP A 275 -19.35 5.99 -8.13
CA ASP A 275 -19.91 6.69 -6.98
C ASP A 275 -21.15 7.47 -7.43
N ARG A 276 -22.26 7.26 -6.72
CA ARG A 276 -23.55 7.90 -6.98
C ARG A 276 -23.49 9.44 -6.91
N SER A 277 -22.62 9.99 -6.08
CA SER A 277 -22.47 11.43 -5.88
C SER A 277 -21.80 12.14 -7.05
N MET A 278 -21.07 11.42 -7.89
CA MET A 278 -20.27 11.99 -8.98
C MET A 278 -21.05 12.38 -10.24
N GLY A 279 -22.39 12.28 -10.21
CA GLY A 279 -23.26 12.80 -11.27
C GLY A 279 -23.06 12.15 -12.64
N ASN A 280 -22.94 10.86 -12.71
CA ASN A 280 -22.47 10.12 -13.86
C ASN A 280 -23.39 10.08 -15.07
N SER A 281 -22.77 10.23 -16.23
CA SER A 281 -23.28 9.61 -17.44
C SER A 281 -23.12 8.08 -17.31
N PRO A 282 -24.18 7.28 -17.30
CA PRO A 282 -24.11 5.83 -17.22
C PRO A 282 -23.37 5.19 -18.40
N TYR A 283 -23.10 5.95 -19.45
CA TYR A 283 -22.46 5.51 -20.68
C TYR A 283 -20.92 5.56 -20.67
N LEU A 284 -20.30 6.16 -19.63
CA LEU A 284 -18.85 6.26 -19.48
C LEU A 284 -18.27 5.26 -18.48
N GLY A 285 -19.11 4.47 -17.85
CA GLY A 285 -18.70 3.50 -16.83
C GLY A 285 -18.43 2.10 -17.38
N SER A 286 -18.09 1.21 -16.45
CA SER A 286 -18.04 -0.23 -16.69
C SER A 286 -19.45 -0.83 -16.82
N LYS A 287 -19.55 -2.09 -17.28
CA LYS A 287 -20.83 -2.82 -17.29
C LYS A 287 -21.42 -2.92 -15.89
N LEU A 288 -20.56 -3.16 -14.88
CA LEU A 288 -20.99 -3.21 -13.49
C LEU A 288 -21.55 -1.86 -13.01
N SER A 289 -20.88 -0.74 -13.33
CA SER A 289 -21.36 0.58 -12.92
C SER A 289 -22.72 0.92 -13.51
N THR A 290 -22.93 0.61 -14.80
CA THR A 290 -24.23 0.79 -15.46
C THR A 290 -25.31 -0.03 -14.79
N PHE A 291 -25.03 -1.32 -14.53
CA PHE A 291 -26.00 -2.22 -13.88
C PHE A 291 -26.37 -1.74 -12.46
N ILE A 292 -25.37 -1.41 -11.66
CA ILE A 292 -25.56 -0.91 -10.27
C ILE A 292 -26.35 0.39 -10.27
N HIS A 293 -26.06 1.32 -11.18
CA HIS A 293 -26.76 2.58 -11.32
C HIS A 293 -28.25 2.36 -11.67
N ASP A 294 -28.52 1.60 -12.72
CA ASP A 294 -29.87 1.38 -13.23
C ASP A 294 -30.78 0.71 -12.21
N HIS A 295 -30.21 -0.21 -11.42
CA HIS A 295 -30.93 -0.96 -10.40
C HIS A 295 -30.82 -0.36 -8.98
N LYS A 296 -30.07 0.74 -8.81
CA LYS A 296 -29.87 1.44 -7.51
C LYS A 296 -29.41 0.51 -6.40
N LEU A 297 -28.38 -0.31 -6.67
CA LEU A 297 -27.94 -1.36 -5.75
C LEU A 297 -26.92 -0.87 -4.72
N ALA A 298 -26.13 0.15 -5.05
CA ALA A 298 -25.10 0.67 -4.17
C ALA A 298 -25.05 2.19 -4.16
N ASN A 299 -24.35 2.75 -3.17
CA ASN A 299 -23.96 4.15 -3.12
C ASN A 299 -22.66 4.35 -3.91
N SER A 300 -21.72 3.42 -3.76
CA SER A 300 -20.45 3.41 -4.48
C SER A 300 -19.84 2.01 -4.49
N PHE A 301 -18.90 1.80 -5.40
CA PHE A 301 -17.98 0.68 -5.35
C PHE A 301 -16.60 1.08 -5.88
N MET A 302 -15.59 0.39 -5.38
CA MET A 302 -14.20 0.53 -5.79
C MET A 302 -13.59 -0.85 -5.99
N SER A 303 -13.17 -1.16 -7.23
CA SER A 303 -12.34 -2.35 -7.48
C SER A 303 -10.89 -2.06 -7.08
N PHE A 304 -10.20 -3.05 -6.54
CA PHE A 304 -8.82 -2.90 -6.08
C PHE A 304 -7.94 -4.09 -6.47
N SER A 305 -6.66 -3.83 -6.63
CA SER A 305 -5.61 -4.83 -6.77
C SER A 305 -4.43 -4.37 -5.92
N THR A 306 -4.30 -4.96 -4.74
CA THR A 306 -3.22 -4.66 -3.80
C THR A 306 -2.19 -5.76 -3.87
N SER A 307 -0.96 -5.40 -4.27
CA SER A 307 0.14 -6.35 -4.42
C SER A 307 1.14 -6.24 -3.28
N TYR A 308 1.71 -7.37 -2.91
CA TYR A 308 2.77 -7.54 -1.93
C TYR A 308 3.98 -8.21 -2.57
N SER A 309 5.04 -8.46 -1.81
CA SER A 309 6.28 -9.04 -2.33
C SER A 309 6.10 -10.44 -2.93
N ASP A 310 5.13 -11.23 -2.43
CA ASP A 310 4.92 -12.63 -2.77
C ASP A 310 3.46 -13.03 -3.01
N THR A 311 2.49 -12.17 -2.72
CA THR A 311 1.05 -12.39 -2.90
C THR A 311 0.33 -11.07 -3.15
N GLY A 312 -0.99 -11.07 -3.10
CA GLY A 312 -1.83 -9.88 -3.18
C GLY A 312 -3.29 -10.16 -2.85
N LEU A 313 -4.09 -9.11 -2.90
CA LEU A 313 -5.55 -9.17 -2.84
C LEU A 313 -6.11 -8.48 -4.09
N TRP A 314 -6.99 -9.15 -4.81
CA TRP A 314 -7.74 -8.57 -5.91
C TRP A 314 -9.23 -8.64 -5.58
N GLY A 315 -9.93 -7.51 -5.63
CA GLY A 315 -11.30 -7.51 -5.15
C GLY A 315 -12.07 -6.23 -5.40
N ILE A 316 -13.13 -6.08 -4.63
CA ILE A 316 -14.04 -4.94 -4.69
C ILE A 316 -14.51 -4.54 -3.29
N TYR A 317 -14.63 -3.24 -3.08
CA TYR A 317 -15.23 -2.63 -1.91
C TYR A 317 -16.57 -2.01 -2.30
N LEU A 318 -17.62 -2.36 -1.59
CA LEU A 318 -19.01 -2.00 -1.87
C LEU A 318 -19.57 -1.20 -0.70
N VAL A 319 -20.26 -0.10 -0.97
CA VAL A 319 -20.99 0.69 0.02
C VAL A 319 -22.45 0.79 -0.41
N THR A 320 -23.39 0.42 0.44
CA THR A 320 -24.81 0.48 0.13
C THR A 320 -25.69 0.87 1.32
N ASP A 321 -26.69 1.70 1.06
CA ASP A 321 -27.82 1.98 1.96
C ASP A 321 -29.06 1.11 1.65
N ALA A 322 -29.03 0.36 0.55
CA ALA A 322 -30.10 -0.56 0.14
C ALA A 322 -29.99 -1.91 0.86
N VAL A 323 -30.16 -1.91 2.17
CA VAL A 323 -29.89 -3.05 3.08
C VAL A 323 -30.61 -4.33 2.67
N THR A 324 -31.84 -4.22 2.17
CA THR A 324 -32.65 -5.38 1.72
C THR A 324 -32.20 -5.97 0.38
N ARG A 325 -31.24 -5.32 -0.31
CA ARG A 325 -30.77 -5.71 -1.63
C ARG A 325 -29.27 -6.03 -1.67
N ILE A 326 -28.68 -6.26 -0.51
CA ILE A 326 -27.25 -6.60 -0.40
C ILE A 326 -26.94 -7.90 -1.16
N ASP A 327 -27.82 -8.90 -1.07
CA ASP A 327 -27.65 -10.15 -1.83
C ASP A 327 -27.63 -9.91 -3.33
N ASP A 328 -28.56 -9.13 -3.87
CA ASP A 328 -28.56 -8.73 -5.28
C ASP A 328 -27.24 -8.07 -5.67
N LEU A 329 -26.77 -7.09 -4.87
CA LEU A 329 -25.54 -6.37 -5.12
C LEU A 329 -24.33 -7.30 -5.20
N VAL A 330 -24.18 -8.19 -4.22
CA VAL A 330 -23.08 -9.15 -4.17
C VAL A 330 -23.20 -10.17 -5.30
N HIS A 331 -24.39 -10.72 -5.54
CA HIS A 331 -24.62 -11.67 -6.62
C HIS A 331 -24.23 -11.10 -7.99
N PHE A 332 -24.72 -9.91 -8.34
CA PHE A 332 -24.41 -9.31 -9.65
C PHE A 332 -22.94 -8.88 -9.77
N THR A 333 -22.30 -8.50 -8.67
CA THR A 333 -20.85 -8.23 -8.65
C THR A 333 -20.06 -9.50 -8.97
N LEU A 334 -20.33 -10.61 -8.29
CA LEU A 334 -19.64 -11.88 -8.54
C LEU A 334 -19.99 -12.49 -9.91
N ARG A 335 -21.19 -12.24 -10.40
CA ARG A 335 -21.57 -12.58 -11.77
C ARG A 335 -20.74 -11.81 -12.80
N GLU A 336 -20.45 -10.55 -12.57
CA GLU A 336 -19.55 -9.78 -13.42
C GLU A 336 -18.13 -10.36 -13.41
N TRP A 337 -17.62 -10.77 -12.24
CA TRP A 337 -16.33 -11.45 -12.15
C TRP A 337 -16.32 -12.78 -12.93
N SER A 338 -17.39 -13.58 -12.81
CA SER A 338 -17.53 -14.81 -13.58
C SER A 338 -17.53 -14.54 -15.08
N ARG A 339 -18.24 -13.48 -15.53
CA ARG A 339 -18.27 -13.06 -16.94
C ARG A 339 -16.87 -12.80 -17.50
N LEU A 340 -15.97 -12.21 -16.70
CA LEU A 340 -14.60 -11.92 -17.14
C LEU A 340 -13.83 -13.17 -17.57
N SER A 341 -14.22 -14.36 -17.11
CA SER A 341 -13.56 -15.62 -17.46
C SER A 341 -13.89 -16.15 -18.85
N TYR A 342 -14.95 -15.65 -19.50
CA TYR A 342 -15.42 -16.19 -20.80
C TYR A 342 -15.92 -15.15 -21.80
N ASN A 343 -16.17 -13.91 -21.38
CA ASN A 343 -16.76 -12.90 -22.26
C ASN A 343 -16.24 -11.49 -21.93
N VAL A 344 -15.08 -11.18 -22.47
CA VAL A 344 -14.48 -9.83 -22.44
C VAL A 344 -14.28 -9.38 -23.88
N SER A 345 -14.76 -8.18 -24.22
CA SER A 345 -14.56 -7.62 -25.56
C SER A 345 -13.24 -6.86 -25.65
N GLU A 346 -12.68 -6.80 -26.88
CA GLU A 346 -11.50 -5.96 -27.15
C GLU A 346 -11.78 -4.48 -26.84
N ALA A 347 -13.00 -3.99 -27.06
CA ALA A 347 -13.36 -2.61 -26.78
C ALA A 347 -13.32 -2.29 -25.26
N GLU A 348 -13.77 -3.21 -24.40
CA GLU A 348 -13.66 -3.07 -22.93
C GLU A 348 -12.19 -3.07 -22.49
N THR A 349 -11.40 -3.96 -23.06
CA THR A 349 -9.96 -4.09 -22.77
C THR A 349 -9.21 -2.83 -23.19
N GLU A 350 -9.44 -2.33 -24.41
CA GLU A 350 -8.79 -1.11 -24.89
C GLU A 350 -9.16 0.12 -24.07
N ARG A 351 -10.44 0.27 -23.70
CA ARG A 351 -10.87 1.34 -22.79
C ARG A 351 -10.14 1.27 -21.44
N ALA A 352 -10.07 0.08 -20.85
CA ALA A 352 -9.41 -0.15 -19.56
C ALA A 352 -7.91 0.14 -19.62
N LYS A 353 -7.24 -0.28 -20.71
CA LYS A 353 -5.82 0.02 -20.96
C LYS A 353 -5.56 1.51 -21.07
N GLN A 354 -6.39 2.25 -21.82
CA GLN A 354 -6.22 3.70 -21.94
C GLN A 354 -6.45 4.41 -20.59
N GLN A 355 -7.46 3.99 -19.84
CA GLN A 355 -7.72 4.52 -18.50
C GLN A 355 -6.56 4.23 -17.55
N LEU A 356 -6.02 3.01 -17.55
CA LEU A 356 -4.89 2.62 -16.69
C LEU A 356 -3.61 3.40 -17.04
N LYS A 357 -3.27 3.50 -18.34
CA LYS A 357 -2.13 4.30 -18.80
C LYS A 357 -2.25 5.76 -18.36
N ALA A 358 -3.40 6.38 -18.58
CA ALA A 358 -3.65 7.75 -18.16
C ALA A 358 -3.52 7.90 -16.64
N SER A 359 -4.07 6.98 -15.86
CA SER A 359 -3.98 7.00 -14.39
C SER A 359 -2.53 6.90 -13.91
N ILE A 360 -1.74 5.96 -14.46
CA ILE A 360 -0.33 5.79 -14.09
C ILE A 360 0.48 7.05 -14.45
N LEU A 361 0.34 7.57 -15.67
CA LEU A 361 1.12 8.73 -16.11
C LEU A 361 0.74 10.01 -15.35
N LEU A 362 -0.56 10.22 -15.10
CA LEU A 362 -1.02 11.38 -14.34
C LEU A 362 -0.63 11.30 -12.86
N SER A 363 -0.48 10.09 -12.30
CA SER A 363 -0.01 9.91 -10.93
C SER A 363 1.46 10.28 -10.73
N LEU A 364 2.25 10.39 -11.81
CA LEU A 364 3.67 10.77 -11.76
C LEU A 364 3.91 12.29 -11.82
N ASP A 365 2.87 13.10 -11.68
CA ASP A 365 3.01 14.55 -11.67
C ASP A 365 3.65 15.04 -10.37
N GLY A 366 4.82 15.68 -10.52
CA GLY A 366 5.58 16.23 -9.39
C GLY A 366 6.68 15.31 -8.82
N THR A 367 7.61 15.95 -8.11
CA THR A 367 8.83 15.29 -7.60
C THR A 367 8.54 14.24 -6.52
N THR A 368 7.52 14.48 -5.69
CA THR A 368 7.14 13.53 -4.63
C THR A 368 6.55 12.26 -5.21
N ALA A 369 5.64 12.37 -6.18
CA ALA A 369 5.07 11.21 -6.85
C ALA A 369 6.11 10.39 -7.62
N SER A 370 7.05 11.07 -8.29
CA SER A 370 8.18 10.41 -8.97
C SER A 370 9.09 9.68 -7.97
N ALA A 371 9.41 10.31 -6.84
CA ALA A 371 10.24 9.68 -5.79
C ALA A 371 9.55 8.44 -5.21
N GLU A 372 8.24 8.53 -4.94
CA GLU A 372 7.43 7.42 -4.45
C GLU A 372 7.42 6.25 -5.44
N ASP A 373 7.18 6.51 -6.71
CA ASP A 373 7.18 5.50 -7.76
C ASP A 373 8.55 4.80 -7.90
N ILE A 374 9.65 5.58 -7.85
CA ILE A 374 11.01 5.04 -7.88
C ILE A 374 11.26 4.14 -6.67
N GLY A 375 11.06 4.68 -5.46
CA GLY A 375 11.36 3.98 -4.22
C GLY A 375 10.58 2.68 -4.10
N ARG A 376 9.27 2.74 -4.34
CA ARG A 376 8.39 1.58 -4.33
C ARG A 376 8.82 0.51 -5.33
N GLN A 377 9.07 0.87 -6.59
CA GLN A 377 9.43 -0.12 -7.61
C GLN A 377 10.82 -0.74 -7.33
N ILE A 378 11.81 0.05 -6.93
CA ILE A 378 13.15 -0.49 -6.66
C ILE A 378 13.11 -1.43 -5.47
N ILE A 379 12.46 -1.06 -4.37
CA ILE A 379 12.43 -1.90 -3.17
C ILE A 379 11.62 -3.18 -3.39
N THR A 380 10.59 -3.15 -4.23
CA THR A 380 9.71 -4.31 -4.48
C THR A 380 10.20 -5.19 -5.62
N THR A 381 10.69 -4.60 -6.72
CA THR A 381 11.03 -5.34 -7.95
C THR A 381 12.51 -5.27 -8.34
N GLY A 382 13.30 -4.43 -7.66
CA GLY A 382 14.73 -4.22 -7.95
C GLY A 382 15.00 -3.29 -9.13
N ARG A 383 13.97 -2.82 -9.84
CA ARG A 383 14.09 -1.89 -10.96
C ARG A 383 12.84 -1.01 -11.11
N ARG A 384 13.01 0.14 -11.73
CA ARG A 384 11.88 0.96 -12.17
C ARG A 384 11.59 0.76 -13.65
N LEU A 385 10.33 0.57 -13.99
CA LEU A 385 9.86 0.63 -15.38
C LEU A 385 9.76 2.08 -15.84
N SER A 386 10.26 2.37 -17.04
CA SER A 386 10.04 3.68 -17.64
C SER A 386 8.57 3.86 -18.05
N PRO A 387 8.09 5.12 -18.21
CA PRO A 387 6.74 5.37 -18.74
C PRO A 387 6.48 4.66 -20.07
N GLU A 388 7.48 4.61 -20.96
CA GLU A 388 7.39 3.92 -22.25
C GLU A 388 7.30 2.38 -22.09
N GLU A 389 8.03 1.83 -21.12
CA GLU A 389 7.93 0.40 -20.79
C GLU A 389 6.55 0.07 -20.23
N VAL A 390 6.02 0.89 -19.33
CA VAL A 390 4.65 0.72 -18.78
C VAL A 390 3.62 0.80 -19.91
N GLU A 391 3.74 1.79 -20.80
CA GLU A 391 2.84 1.93 -21.94
C GLU A 391 2.86 0.70 -22.84
N ARG A 392 4.05 0.17 -23.12
CA ARG A 392 4.23 -1.03 -23.95
C ARG A 392 3.63 -2.27 -23.29
N VAL A 393 3.91 -2.50 -21.99
CA VAL A 393 3.43 -3.69 -21.27
C VAL A 393 1.91 -3.64 -21.09
N VAL A 394 1.34 -2.53 -20.67
CA VAL A 394 -0.11 -2.35 -20.59
C VAL A 394 -0.74 -2.46 -21.97
N GLY A 395 -0.09 -1.89 -23.01
CA GLY A 395 -0.55 -1.96 -24.39
C GLY A 395 -0.60 -3.37 -24.95
N SER A 396 0.24 -4.28 -24.49
CA SER A 396 0.28 -5.67 -24.95
C SER A 396 -0.82 -6.57 -24.38
N VAL A 397 -1.49 -6.17 -23.31
CA VAL A 397 -2.58 -6.97 -22.69
C VAL A 397 -3.76 -7.08 -23.65
N THR A 398 -4.22 -8.30 -23.88
CA THR A 398 -5.35 -8.63 -24.78
C THR A 398 -6.58 -9.05 -23.95
N ALA A 399 -7.76 -9.09 -24.61
CA ALA A 399 -8.97 -9.64 -23.99
C ALA A 399 -8.79 -11.13 -23.61
N ALA A 400 -8.00 -11.88 -24.40
CA ALA A 400 -7.68 -13.27 -24.10
C ALA A 400 -6.84 -13.40 -22.82
N ASP A 401 -5.88 -12.49 -22.59
CA ASP A 401 -5.09 -12.48 -21.35
C ASP A 401 -5.97 -12.18 -20.14
N VAL A 402 -6.88 -11.23 -20.24
CA VAL A 402 -7.87 -10.92 -19.18
C VAL A 402 -8.73 -12.13 -18.88
N MET A 403 -9.29 -12.80 -19.91
CA MET A 403 -10.09 -14.01 -19.69
C MET A 403 -9.28 -15.14 -19.06
N SER A 404 -8.05 -15.35 -19.52
CA SER A 404 -7.14 -16.36 -18.94
C SER A 404 -6.80 -16.05 -17.48
N PHE A 405 -6.52 -14.79 -17.14
CA PHE A 405 -6.31 -14.34 -15.77
C PHE A 405 -7.55 -14.62 -14.90
N ALA A 406 -8.74 -14.22 -15.38
CA ALA A 406 -9.99 -14.42 -14.65
C ALA A 406 -10.30 -15.92 -14.44
N GLN A 407 -10.00 -16.78 -15.41
CA GLN A 407 -10.13 -18.23 -15.24
C GLN A 407 -9.23 -18.80 -14.17
N ARG A 408 -8.00 -18.30 -14.06
CA ARG A 408 -7.02 -18.78 -13.08
C ARG A 408 -7.21 -18.18 -11.69
N LYS A 409 -7.63 -16.92 -11.59
CA LYS A 409 -7.62 -16.14 -10.35
C LYS A 409 -9.00 -15.81 -9.80
N LEU A 410 -10.05 -15.80 -10.62
CA LEU A 410 -11.39 -15.46 -10.17
C LEU A 410 -12.35 -16.65 -10.20
N TRP A 411 -12.38 -17.39 -11.33
CA TRP A 411 -13.34 -18.48 -11.51
C TRP A 411 -13.14 -19.58 -10.47
N ASP A 412 -14.21 -19.87 -9.72
CA ASP A 412 -14.27 -20.92 -8.70
C ASP A 412 -13.15 -20.83 -7.63
N ARG A 413 -12.70 -19.61 -7.32
CA ARG A 413 -11.71 -19.38 -6.27
C ARG A 413 -12.36 -19.07 -4.94
N ASP A 414 -11.66 -19.41 -3.86
CA ASP A 414 -12.06 -19.02 -2.53
C ASP A 414 -11.97 -17.52 -2.37
N ILE A 415 -12.88 -16.97 -1.58
CA ILE A 415 -13.02 -15.54 -1.33
C ILE A 415 -12.79 -15.22 0.15
N ALA A 416 -12.23 -14.08 0.43
CA ALA A 416 -12.26 -13.46 1.75
C ALA A 416 -13.30 -12.35 1.76
N ILE A 417 -14.10 -12.28 2.80
CA ILE A 417 -15.15 -11.27 2.96
C ILE A 417 -14.94 -10.53 4.27
N SER A 418 -14.95 -9.20 4.21
CA SER A 418 -15.05 -8.33 5.37
C SER A 418 -16.28 -7.45 5.22
N ALA A 419 -17.18 -7.49 6.19
CA ALA A 419 -18.44 -6.76 6.14
C ALA A 419 -18.76 -6.08 7.47
N VAL A 420 -19.01 -4.77 7.41
CA VAL A 420 -19.27 -3.92 8.60
C VAL A 420 -20.51 -3.06 8.36
N GLY A 421 -21.36 -2.93 9.36
CA GLY A 421 -22.54 -2.07 9.35
C GLY A 421 -23.85 -2.84 9.22
N ARG A 422 -24.79 -2.28 8.47
CA ARG A 422 -26.15 -2.85 8.29
C ARG A 422 -26.14 -4.01 7.30
N ILE A 423 -25.56 -5.12 7.71
CA ILE A 423 -25.26 -6.29 6.87
C ILE A 423 -26.28 -7.44 6.99
N GLU A 424 -27.47 -7.19 7.54
CA GLU A 424 -28.49 -8.23 7.74
C GLU A 424 -28.88 -8.93 6.43
N GLY A 425 -28.90 -8.21 5.30
CA GLY A 425 -29.20 -8.75 3.98
C GLY A 425 -28.06 -9.53 3.31
N LEU A 426 -26.89 -9.62 3.95
CA LEU A 426 -25.75 -10.37 3.42
C LEU A 426 -25.94 -11.87 3.71
N LEU A 427 -26.06 -12.69 2.67
CA LEU A 427 -26.20 -14.14 2.78
C LEU A 427 -24.93 -14.79 3.36
N ASP A 428 -25.04 -16.07 3.72
CA ASP A 428 -23.93 -16.84 4.27
C ASP A 428 -22.78 -17.04 3.25
N TYR A 429 -21.60 -17.31 3.79
CA TYR A 429 -20.36 -17.49 3.00
C TYR A 429 -20.50 -18.54 1.90
N ALA A 430 -21.08 -19.70 2.21
CA ALA A 430 -21.19 -20.79 1.26
C ALA A 430 -22.08 -20.40 0.06
N ARG A 431 -23.16 -19.68 0.31
CA ARG A 431 -24.04 -19.15 -0.73
C ARG A 431 -23.32 -18.15 -1.63
N ILE A 432 -22.59 -17.21 -1.05
CA ILE A 432 -21.81 -16.22 -1.79
C ILE A 432 -20.69 -16.89 -2.58
N ARG A 433 -19.92 -17.79 -1.96
CA ARG A 433 -18.85 -18.56 -2.59
C ARG A 433 -19.32 -19.36 -3.81
N ASN A 434 -20.54 -19.90 -3.76
CA ASN A 434 -21.14 -20.64 -4.88
C ASN A 434 -21.37 -19.76 -6.13
N ASP A 435 -21.51 -18.45 -5.98
CA ASP A 435 -21.68 -17.55 -7.13
C ASP A 435 -20.39 -17.40 -7.95
N MET A 436 -19.22 -17.76 -7.38
CA MET A 436 -17.92 -17.71 -8.07
C MET A 436 -17.79 -18.76 -9.20
N SER A 437 -18.62 -19.81 -9.22
CA SER A 437 -18.55 -20.90 -10.21
C SER A 437 -19.85 -21.07 -11.03
N ARG A 438 -20.82 -20.17 -10.88
CA ARG A 438 -22.07 -20.28 -11.62
C ARG A 438 -21.90 -19.88 -13.09
N ASN A 439 -22.04 -20.85 -13.97
CA ASN A 439 -22.23 -20.61 -15.38
C ASN A 439 -23.55 -19.85 -15.61
N LEU A 440 -23.48 -18.82 -16.42
CA LEU A 440 -24.67 -18.17 -16.95
C LEU A 440 -25.27 -19.09 -18.01
N SER A 441 -26.20 -19.94 -17.62
CA SER A 441 -27.10 -20.62 -18.56
C SER A 441 -28.11 -19.63 -19.13
#